data_a56b6911121f0d6b7143b03652fd6192
#
_entry.id   a56b6911121f0d6b7143b03652fd6192
#
_cell.length_a   1.000
_cell.length_b   1.000
_cell.length_c   1.000
_cell.angle_alpha   90.00
_cell.angle_beta   90.00
_cell.angle_gamma   90.00
#
_symmetry.space_group_name_H-M   'P 1'
#
loop_
_entity.id
_entity.type
_entity.pdbx_description
1 polymer ?
#
loop_
_entity_poly.entity_id
_entity_poly.type
_entity_poly.pdbx_seq_one_letter_code
_entity_poly.pdbx_strand_id
1 'polypeptide(L)'
;MVVIYGGLLHNDLAATGEAARWSYAPALDTAVGGRLVAVDLVVPEFIGDDTTWTSLAWHPYYDRTRLGRKATLFRTGERSYVLVFPLSRVTADAATPR
;
A
#
# COMPACT_ATOMS: atom_id res chain seq x y z
N MET A 1 14.79 -9.85 -13.14
CA MET A 1 14.04 -9.00 -12.18
C MET A 1 14.23 -9.56 -10.78
N VAL A 2 14.42 -8.68 -9.83
CA VAL A 2 14.55 -9.08 -8.42
C VAL A 2 13.40 -8.47 -7.65
N VAL A 3 12.77 -9.27 -6.81
CA VAL A 3 11.67 -8.82 -5.96
C VAL A 3 12.11 -8.95 -4.50
N ILE A 4 11.95 -7.86 -3.73
CA ILE A 4 12.25 -7.85 -2.31
C ILE A 4 10.96 -7.56 -1.56
N TYR A 5 10.67 -8.39 -0.57
CA TYR A 5 9.47 -8.24 0.26
C TYR A 5 9.88 -7.72 1.63
N GLY A 6 9.22 -6.67 2.10
CA GLY A 6 9.48 -6.07 3.40
C GLY A 6 8.27 -5.32 3.93
N GLY A 7 8.34 -4.87 5.16
CA GLY A 7 7.29 -4.05 5.74
C GLY A 7 7.26 -2.65 5.18
N LEU A 8 6.16 -1.93 5.40
CA LEU A 8 5.95 -0.61 4.83
C LEU A 8 7.03 0.39 5.20
N LEU A 9 7.49 0.38 6.45
CA LEU A 9 8.52 1.30 6.91
C LEU A 9 9.86 1.08 6.21
N HIS A 10 10.11 -0.14 5.76
CA HIS A 10 11.38 -0.49 5.14
C HIS A 10 11.37 -0.25 3.64
N ASN A 11 10.20 -0.14 3.04
CA ASN A 11 10.05 -0.01 1.59
C ASN A 11 9.85 1.42 1.09
N ASP A 12 9.79 2.38 1.96
CA ASP A 12 9.41 3.74 1.59
C ASP A 12 10.54 4.45 0.83
N LEU A 13 10.31 4.73 -0.44
CA LEU A 13 11.27 5.46 -1.28
C LEU A 13 11.39 6.93 -0.89
N ALA A 14 10.37 7.47 -0.25
CA ALA A 14 10.32 8.88 0.12
C ALA A 14 10.35 9.08 1.63
N ALA A 15 10.92 8.14 2.36
CA ALA A 15 10.98 8.22 3.82
C ALA A 15 11.76 9.45 4.28
N THR A 16 11.22 10.11 5.29
CA THR A 16 11.84 11.32 5.87
C THR A 16 11.92 11.19 7.39
N GLY A 17 12.77 12.01 8.00
CA GLY A 17 12.93 12.05 9.46
C GLY A 17 13.36 10.72 10.03
N GLU A 18 12.73 10.31 11.13
CA GLU A 18 13.02 9.03 11.78
C GLU A 18 12.79 7.85 10.84
N ALA A 19 11.75 7.91 10.03
CA ALA A 19 11.41 6.82 9.12
C ALA A 19 12.53 6.53 8.11
N ALA A 20 13.32 7.53 7.76
CA ALA A 20 14.41 7.34 6.81
C ALA A 20 15.47 6.37 7.32
N ARG A 21 15.60 6.24 8.63
CA ARG A 21 16.56 5.30 9.23
C ARG A 21 16.17 3.85 9.04
N TRP A 22 14.89 3.61 8.86
CA TRP A 22 14.36 2.26 8.77
C TRP A 22 14.11 1.79 7.35
N SER A 23 14.09 2.72 6.40
CA SER A 23 13.82 2.35 5.02
C SER A 23 15.11 2.03 4.27
N TYR A 24 15.18 0.87 3.66
CA TYR A 24 16.28 0.51 2.78
C TYR A 24 16.04 0.92 1.32
N ALA A 25 14.81 1.35 1.00
CA ALA A 25 14.42 1.60 -0.38
C ALA A 25 15.25 2.67 -1.08
N PRO A 26 15.60 3.82 -0.46
CA PRO A 26 16.42 4.81 -1.14
C PRO A 26 17.82 4.28 -1.50
N ALA A 27 18.45 3.55 -0.58
CA ALA A 27 19.78 2.98 -0.85
C ALA A 27 19.70 1.91 -1.93
N LEU A 28 18.66 1.07 -1.88
CA LEU A 28 18.46 0.04 -2.87
C LEU A 28 18.18 0.66 -4.25
N ASP A 29 17.39 1.72 -4.30
CA ASP A 29 17.11 2.43 -5.55
C ASP A 29 18.37 2.97 -6.18
N THR A 30 19.25 3.55 -5.39
CA THR A 30 20.57 4.00 -5.86
C THR A 30 21.36 2.83 -6.43
N ALA A 31 21.37 1.70 -5.72
CA ALA A 31 22.14 0.55 -6.14
C ALA A 31 21.67 -0.03 -7.49
N VAL A 32 20.40 0.12 -7.81
CA VAL A 32 19.84 -0.38 -9.08
C VAL A 32 19.66 0.73 -10.12
N GLY A 33 20.33 1.84 -9.95
CA GLY A 33 20.35 2.92 -10.93
C GLY A 33 19.02 3.66 -11.06
N GLY A 34 18.31 3.84 -9.98
CA GLY A 34 17.04 4.57 -9.97
C GLY A 34 15.86 3.81 -10.58
N ARG A 35 15.95 2.49 -10.65
CA ARG A 35 14.92 1.66 -11.29
C ARG A 35 14.04 0.88 -10.31
N LEU A 36 14.15 1.18 -9.04
CA LEU A 36 13.32 0.51 -8.04
C LEU A 36 11.87 1.00 -8.14
N VAL A 37 10.95 0.08 -8.08
CA VAL A 37 9.52 0.38 -7.95
C VAL A 37 9.06 -0.16 -6.61
N ALA A 38 8.45 0.69 -5.80
CA ALA A 38 7.93 0.32 -4.50
C ALA A 38 6.42 0.13 -4.58
N VAL A 39 5.93 -0.99 -4.08
CA VAL A 39 4.50 -1.27 -4.02
C VAL A 39 4.16 -1.68 -2.60
N ASP A 40 3.31 -0.92 -1.95
CA ASP A 40 2.79 -1.27 -0.64
C ASP A 40 1.52 -2.09 -0.82
N LEU A 41 1.46 -3.22 -0.15
CA LEU A 41 0.31 -4.12 -0.22
C LEU A 41 -0.58 -3.86 0.97
N VAL A 42 -1.84 -3.56 0.72
CA VAL A 42 -2.79 -3.20 1.77
C VAL A 42 -3.98 -4.16 1.74
N VAL A 43 -4.24 -4.77 2.88
CA VAL A 43 -5.42 -5.60 3.09
C VAL A 43 -6.48 -4.74 3.78
N PRO A 44 -7.56 -4.38 3.09
CA PRO A 44 -8.50 -3.37 3.62
C PRO A 44 -9.14 -3.76 4.94
N GLU A 45 -9.31 -5.02 5.21
CA GLU A 45 -9.89 -5.49 6.47
C GLU A 45 -9.04 -5.11 7.68
N PHE A 46 -7.75 -4.91 7.49
CA PHE A 46 -6.84 -4.56 8.58
C PHE A 46 -6.75 -3.06 8.81
N ILE A 47 -7.26 -2.26 7.89
CA ILE A 47 -7.21 -0.81 8.02
C ILE A 47 -8.27 -0.31 9.00
N GLY A 48 -9.50 -0.73 8.77
CA GLY A 48 -10.63 -0.28 9.58
C GLY A 48 -10.68 1.24 9.68
N ASP A 49 -10.84 1.73 10.90
CA ASP A 49 -10.86 3.16 11.20
C ASP A 49 -9.57 3.64 11.84
N ASP A 50 -8.51 2.86 11.75
CA ASP A 50 -7.22 3.22 12.33
C ASP A 50 -6.66 4.45 11.63
N THR A 51 -6.39 5.50 12.39
CA THR A 51 -5.91 6.77 11.85
C THR A 51 -4.54 6.67 11.21
N THR A 52 -3.76 5.67 11.57
CA THR A 52 -2.48 5.42 10.91
C THR A 52 -2.68 5.22 9.41
N TRP A 53 -3.76 4.58 9.02
CA TRP A 53 -4.06 4.27 7.63
C TRP A 53 -4.99 5.29 7.00
N THR A 54 -6.01 5.74 7.74
CA THR A 54 -7.03 6.63 7.18
C THR A 54 -6.49 8.03 6.92
N SER A 55 -5.37 8.40 7.54
CA SER A 55 -4.72 9.68 7.32
C SER A 55 -3.79 9.68 6.10
N LEU A 56 -3.57 8.54 5.47
CA LEU A 56 -2.70 8.48 4.31
C LEU A 56 -3.34 9.17 3.10
N ALA A 57 -2.50 9.77 2.27
CA ALA A 57 -2.97 10.63 1.17
C ALA A 57 -3.89 9.92 0.17
N TRP A 58 -3.70 8.63 -0.04
CA TRP A 58 -4.52 7.88 -1.00
C TRP A 58 -5.87 7.46 -0.43
N HIS A 59 -5.98 7.39 0.90
CA HIS A 59 -7.17 6.83 1.56
C HIS A 59 -8.48 7.53 1.20
N PRO A 60 -8.53 8.87 1.08
CA PRO A 60 -9.78 9.55 0.68
C PRO A 60 -10.30 9.13 -0.68
N TYR A 61 -9.45 8.61 -1.54
CA TYR A 61 -9.85 8.19 -2.88
C TYR A 61 -10.29 6.74 -2.94
N TYR A 62 -10.17 6.01 -1.82
CA TYR A 62 -10.58 4.62 -1.75
C TYR A 62 -12.02 4.53 -1.24
N ASP A 63 -12.92 4.21 -2.15
CA ASP A 63 -14.33 4.01 -1.82
C ASP A 63 -14.60 2.52 -1.69
N ARG A 64 -14.82 2.08 -0.48
CA ARG A 64 -15.05 0.68 -0.17
C ARG A 64 -16.25 0.10 -0.90
N THR A 65 -17.30 0.88 -1.04
CA THR A 65 -18.53 0.41 -1.67
C THR A 65 -18.36 0.21 -3.15
N ARG A 66 -17.51 1.02 -3.77
CA ARG A 66 -17.29 0.99 -5.20
C ARG A 66 -16.10 0.13 -5.58
N LEU A 67 -15.05 0.18 -4.81
CA LEU A 67 -13.76 -0.44 -5.13
C LEU A 67 -13.48 -1.72 -4.35
N GLY A 68 -14.27 -2.02 -3.33
CA GLY A 68 -13.99 -3.12 -2.42
C GLY A 68 -13.94 -4.50 -3.08
N ARG A 69 -14.56 -4.66 -4.25
CA ARG A 69 -14.54 -5.92 -4.99
C ARG A 69 -13.37 -6.04 -5.95
N LYS A 70 -12.60 -4.98 -6.09
CA LYS A 70 -11.51 -4.94 -7.06
C LYS A 70 -10.20 -4.70 -6.36
N ALA A 71 -9.13 -5.22 -6.92
CA ALA A 71 -7.81 -4.78 -6.56
C ALA A 71 -7.63 -3.37 -7.10
N THR A 72 -7.21 -2.44 -6.27
CA THR A 72 -7.09 -1.03 -6.64
C THR A 72 -5.64 -0.60 -6.48
N LEU A 73 -5.08 -0.04 -7.53
CA LEU A 73 -3.71 0.46 -7.52
C LEU A 73 -3.74 1.99 -7.50
N PHE A 74 -3.16 2.56 -6.47
CA PHE A 74 -2.94 4.01 -6.39
C PHE A 74 -1.49 4.32 -6.68
N ARG A 75 -1.23 5.34 -7.46
CA ARG A 75 0.12 5.84 -7.64
C ARG A 75 0.35 6.95 -6.62
N THR A 76 1.33 6.75 -5.75
CA THR A 76 1.61 7.70 -4.67
C THR A 76 2.85 8.52 -4.93
N GLY A 77 3.63 8.16 -5.91
CA GLY A 77 4.82 8.88 -6.31
C GLY A 77 5.29 8.41 -7.68
N GLU A 78 6.43 8.87 -8.14
CA GLU A 78 6.89 8.55 -9.48
C GLU A 78 7.07 7.05 -9.69
N ARG A 79 7.59 6.36 -8.69
CA ARG A 79 7.82 4.92 -8.73
C ARG A 79 7.30 4.24 -7.48
N SER A 80 6.26 4.83 -6.88
CA SER A 80 5.66 4.32 -5.65
C SER A 80 4.19 4.10 -5.85
N TYR A 81 3.70 2.96 -5.38
CA TYR A 81 2.32 2.54 -5.56
C TYR A 81 1.78 1.92 -4.29
N VAL A 82 0.48 1.96 -4.14
CA VAL A 82 -0.23 1.23 -3.11
C VAL A 82 -1.23 0.33 -3.81
N LEU A 83 -1.13 -0.97 -3.56
CA LEU A 83 -2.08 -1.95 -4.08
C LEU A 83 -3.00 -2.37 -2.95
N VAL A 84 -4.27 -2.01 -3.06
CA VAL A 84 -5.28 -2.40 -2.10
C VAL A 84 -5.98 -3.65 -2.62
N PHE A 85 -5.92 -4.72 -1.87
CA PHE A 85 -6.55 -5.97 -2.27
C PHE A 85 -8.06 -5.88 -2.16
N PRO A 86 -8.80 -6.71 -2.91
CA PRO A 86 -10.25 -6.79 -2.73
C PRO A 86 -10.60 -7.20 -1.30
N LEU A 87 -11.75 -6.74 -0.84
CA LEU A 87 -12.27 -7.19 0.44
C LEU A 87 -12.61 -8.67 0.32
N SER A 88 -12.00 -9.49 1.14
CA SER A 88 -12.21 -10.93 1.08
C SER A 88 -13.61 -11.33 1.50
N ARG A 89 -14.29 -10.48 2.27
CA ARG A 89 -15.60 -10.77 2.79
C ARG A 89 -16.74 -10.05 2.09
N VAL A 90 -16.45 -9.28 1.08
CA VAL A 90 -17.53 -8.58 0.37
C VAL A 90 -18.51 -9.56 -0.21
N THR A 91 -18.01 -10.58 -0.88
CA THR A 91 -18.89 -11.62 -1.44
C THR A 91 -19.57 -12.41 -0.36
N ALA A 92 -18.84 -12.75 0.67
CA ALA A 92 -19.42 -13.49 1.78
C ALA A 92 -20.52 -12.70 2.47
N ASP A 93 -20.29 -11.43 2.71
CA ASP A 93 -21.28 -10.58 3.36
C ASP A 93 -22.50 -10.37 2.49
N ALA A 94 -22.30 -10.25 1.22
CA ALA A 94 -23.40 -10.13 0.30
C ALA A 94 -24.19 -11.42 0.21
N ALA A 95 -23.48 -12.50 0.31
CA ALA A 95 -24.11 -13.79 0.21
C ALA A 95 -24.64 -14.24 1.49
N THR A 96 -24.17 -13.62 2.51
CA THR A 96 -24.56 -14.12 3.72
C THR A 96 -25.41 -13.28 4.39
N PRO A 97 -26.23 -12.82 4.10
CA PRO A 97 -27.19 -12.60 4.98
C PRO A 97 -27.58 -13.89 5.23
N ARG A 98 -27.24 -14.26 5.76
CA ARG A 98 -27.41 -15.53 6.01
C ARG A 98 -28.13 -15.65 7.20
#